data_4b2dd4662ef512017e089bcd3a2434ab
#
_entry.id   4b2dd4662ef512017e089bcd3a2434ab
#
_cell.length_a   1.000
_cell.length_b   1.000
_cell.length_c   1.000
_cell.angle_alpha   90.00
_cell.angle_beta   90.00
_cell.angle_gamma   90.00
#
_symmetry.space_group_name_H-M   'P 1'
#
loop_
_entity.id
_entity.type
_entity.pdbx_description
1 polymer ?
#
loop_
_entity_poly.entity_id
_entity_poly.type
_entity_poly.pdbx_seq_one_letter_code
_entity_poly.pdbx_strand_id
1 'polypeptide(L)'
;MKAKSDALREKGRQAGGGKKETAAGGSGRLPHAERRAQILETASDFFAENGLTGQTRRLAEACGVSQRLLYRFFPTKEDLLAEVYRQEILGAFKAGWFIELQDRSVPVEERFTRFYEDYLETTLTRKWLRLFLYASLSDESMAPDYIASIVTQLLEVLMREAAHEFNVALPEERAAVHEMAWTLHGSISHYAIRRHVYKASWQVPEKRVVAMHVRMFLSGFVPMVEAYSEDQS
;
A
#
# COMPACT_ATOMS: atom_id res chain seq x y z
N MET A 1 -70.64 28.36 -12.60
CA MET A 1 -71.65 27.61 -13.33
C MET A 1 -71.26 26.13 -13.20
N LYS A 2 -71.96 25.39 -12.39
CA LYS A 2 -72.99 24.39 -12.75
C LYS A 2 -72.36 23.30 -13.64
N ALA A 3 -72.42 22.05 -13.41
CA ALA A 3 -73.29 21.23 -12.59
C ALA A 3 -72.82 19.77 -12.82
N LYS A 4 -72.88 18.92 -11.81
CA LYS A 4 -73.74 17.74 -11.72
C LYS A 4 -73.36 16.62 -12.70
N SER A 5 -73.38 15.36 -12.40
CA SER A 5 -74.09 14.56 -11.38
C SER A 5 -73.83 13.11 -11.69
N ASP A 6 -73.69 12.30 -10.66
CA ASP A 6 -74.35 11.00 -10.40
C ASP A 6 -74.21 9.89 -11.49
N ALA A 7 -74.06 8.71 -11.22
CA ALA A 7 -74.34 7.79 -10.12
C ALA A 7 -74.17 6.32 -10.61
N LEU A 8 -74.10 5.46 -9.61
CA LEU A 8 -74.57 4.09 -9.49
C LEU A 8 -73.58 2.94 -9.78
N ARG A 9 -73.10 2.39 -8.68
CA ARG A 9 -73.38 1.06 -8.12
C ARG A 9 -73.44 -0.11 -9.10
N GLU A 10 -72.52 -1.06 -8.96
CA GLU A 10 -72.88 -2.41 -8.52
C GLU A 10 -71.65 -3.30 -8.22
N LYS A 11 -71.66 -3.89 -7.11
CA LYS A 11 -71.22 -5.15 -6.50
C LYS A 11 -70.49 -6.14 -7.43
N GLY A 12 -69.35 -6.60 -6.94
CA GLY A 12 -68.71 -7.86 -7.33
C GLY A 12 -67.64 -8.25 -6.33
N ARG A 13 -67.97 -9.03 -5.33
CA ARG A 13 -67.05 -9.74 -4.41
C ARG A 13 -66.27 -10.76 -5.22
N GLN A 14 -64.96 -10.77 -5.11
CA GLN A 14 -64.22 -12.03 -5.06
C GLN A 14 -62.86 -11.86 -4.35
N ALA A 15 -62.63 -12.76 -3.42
CA ALA A 15 -61.45 -12.86 -2.60
C ALA A 15 -60.28 -13.42 -3.45
N GLY A 16 -59.09 -12.83 -3.28
CA GLY A 16 -57.85 -13.35 -3.85
C GLY A 16 -56.70 -12.89 -2.96
N GLY A 17 -56.25 -13.75 -2.04
CA GLY A 17 -55.19 -13.49 -1.12
C GLY A 17 -53.88 -13.30 -1.84
N GLY A 18 -53.42 -12.06 -1.99
CA GLY A 18 -52.06 -11.72 -2.37
C GLY A 18 -51.15 -11.80 -1.15
N LYS A 19 -50.39 -12.87 -1.02
CA LYS A 19 -49.26 -12.92 -0.11
C LYS A 19 -48.35 -11.71 -0.37
N LYS A 20 -48.26 -10.83 0.61
CA LYS A 20 -47.13 -9.91 0.72
C LYS A 20 -45.90 -10.80 0.94
N GLU A 21 -45.11 -10.98 -0.10
CA GLU A 21 -43.71 -11.32 0.02
C GLU A 21 -42.99 -10.16 0.68
N THR A 22 -42.86 -10.24 1.98
CA THR A 22 -41.86 -9.49 2.71
C THR A 22 -40.52 -10.01 2.24
N ALA A 23 -39.85 -9.25 1.39
CA ALA A 23 -38.43 -9.40 1.14
C ALA A 23 -37.70 -9.22 2.46
N ALA A 24 -37.62 -10.29 3.23
CA ALA A 24 -36.68 -10.42 4.33
C ALA A 24 -35.29 -10.44 3.70
N GLY A 25 -34.66 -9.25 3.71
CA GLY A 25 -33.23 -9.15 3.49
C GLY A 25 -32.53 -10.01 4.52
N GLY A 26 -32.28 -11.26 4.17
CA GLY A 26 -31.49 -12.18 4.95
C GLY A 26 -30.10 -11.62 5.09
N SER A 27 -29.77 -11.05 6.23
CA SER A 27 -28.41 -10.86 6.70
C SER A 27 -27.76 -12.25 6.84
N GLY A 28 -27.40 -12.84 5.69
CA GLY A 28 -26.69 -14.10 5.64
C GLY A 28 -25.40 -13.96 6.44
N ARG A 29 -25.26 -14.79 7.45
CA ARG A 29 -24.05 -14.86 8.27
C ARG A 29 -22.90 -15.17 7.32
N LEU A 30 -22.02 -14.17 7.05
CA LEU A 30 -20.85 -14.37 6.20
C LEU A 30 -20.06 -15.60 6.66
N PRO A 31 -19.53 -16.41 5.74
CA PRO A 31 -18.58 -17.47 6.05
C PRO A 31 -17.44 -16.97 6.93
N HIS A 32 -16.90 -17.84 7.77
CA HIS A 32 -15.85 -17.45 8.74
C HIS A 32 -14.64 -16.77 8.05
N ALA A 33 -14.18 -17.32 6.93
CA ALA A 33 -13.06 -16.77 6.18
C ALA A 33 -13.35 -15.38 5.60
N GLU A 34 -14.53 -15.18 5.03
CA GLU A 34 -14.94 -13.88 4.47
C GLU A 34 -15.09 -12.82 5.57
N ARG A 35 -15.65 -13.21 6.72
CA ARG A 35 -15.76 -12.29 7.87
C ARG A 35 -14.38 -11.91 8.41
N ARG A 36 -13.45 -12.87 8.48
CA ARG A 36 -12.07 -12.59 8.89
C ARG A 36 -11.39 -11.61 7.94
N ALA A 37 -11.51 -11.82 6.64
CA ALA A 37 -10.94 -10.95 5.62
C ALA A 37 -11.54 -9.54 5.70
N GLN A 38 -12.87 -9.41 5.85
CA GLN A 38 -13.53 -8.11 6.01
C GLN A 38 -13.05 -7.36 7.25
N ILE A 39 -12.90 -8.05 8.39
CA ILE A 39 -12.37 -7.44 9.61
C ILE A 39 -10.94 -6.95 9.38
N LEU A 40 -10.11 -7.75 8.73
CA LEU A 40 -8.70 -7.42 8.49
C LEU A 40 -8.57 -6.20 7.57
N GLU A 41 -9.33 -6.14 6.48
CA GLU A 41 -9.37 -4.99 5.58
C GLU A 41 -9.80 -3.71 6.30
N THR A 42 -10.90 -3.78 7.05
CA THR A 42 -11.39 -2.62 7.84
C THR A 42 -10.39 -2.21 8.91
N ALA A 43 -9.72 -3.17 9.55
CA ALA A 43 -8.68 -2.89 10.54
C ALA A 43 -7.46 -2.19 9.91
N SER A 44 -7.06 -2.61 8.72
CA SER A 44 -5.99 -1.96 7.96
C SER A 44 -6.30 -0.49 7.70
N ASP A 45 -7.49 -0.18 7.22
CA ASP A 45 -7.94 1.19 6.99
C ASP A 45 -8.03 1.99 8.30
N PHE A 46 -8.58 1.38 9.35
CA PHE A 46 -8.68 2.01 10.67
C PHE A 46 -7.31 2.38 11.24
N PHE A 47 -6.34 1.47 11.20
CA PHE A 47 -4.98 1.75 11.71
C PHE A 47 -4.23 2.74 10.83
N ALA A 48 -4.40 2.70 9.52
CA ALA A 48 -3.84 3.70 8.62
C ALA A 48 -4.36 5.11 8.93
N GLU A 49 -5.63 5.27 9.34
CA GLU A 49 -6.20 6.59 9.67
C GLU A 49 -5.98 7.02 11.12
N ASN A 50 -6.01 6.10 12.07
CA ASN A 50 -6.03 6.44 13.50
C ASN A 50 -4.71 6.11 14.24
N GLY A 51 -3.73 5.49 13.54
CA GLY A 51 -2.50 5.00 14.16
C GLY A 51 -2.67 3.66 14.88
N LEU A 52 -1.55 3.03 15.22
CA LEU A 52 -1.54 1.68 15.79
C LEU A 52 -2.07 1.64 17.25
N THR A 53 -2.08 2.78 17.96
CA THR A 53 -2.58 2.89 19.33
C THR A 53 -4.11 3.01 19.43
N GLY A 54 -4.82 3.01 18.29
CA GLY A 54 -6.29 3.13 18.23
C GLY A 54 -7.01 2.16 19.18
N GLN A 55 -8.05 2.66 19.82
CA GLN A 55 -8.82 1.87 20.81
C GLN A 55 -9.55 0.71 20.14
N THR A 56 -9.41 -0.51 20.68
CA THR A 56 -10.03 -1.73 20.14
C THR A 56 -11.57 -1.65 20.08
N ARG A 57 -12.18 -0.89 20.98
CA ARG A 57 -13.62 -0.67 20.94
C ARG A 57 -14.04 0.07 19.67
N ARG A 58 -13.36 1.17 19.32
CA ARG A 58 -13.64 1.93 18.11
C ARG A 58 -13.34 1.11 16.85
N LEU A 59 -12.31 0.27 16.90
CA LEU A 59 -12.00 -0.66 15.83
C LEU A 59 -13.14 -1.68 15.62
N ALA A 60 -13.63 -2.30 16.68
CA ALA A 60 -14.76 -3.24 16.61
C ALA A 60 -16.02 -2.57 16.04
N GLU A 61 -16.31 -1.34 16.48
CA GLU A 61 -17.41 -0.51 15.94
C GLU A 61 -17.20 -0.26 14.42
N ALA A 62 -16.01 0.11 14.00
CA ALA A 62 -15.67 0.30 12.58
C ALA A 62 -15.84 -0.98 11.75
N CYS A 63 -15.46 -2.14 12.31
CA CYS A 63 -15.64 -3.45 11.68
C CYS A 63 -17.10 -3.95 11.70
N GLY A 64 -18.02 -3.23 12.35
CA GLY A 64 -19.42 -3.67 12.49
C GLY A 64 -19.58 -4.95 13.31
N VAL A 65 -18.68 -5.20 14.27
CA VAL A 65 -18.66 -6.40 15.11
C VAL A 65 -18.58 -6.04 16.59
N SER A 66 -18.98 -6.99 17.46
CA SER A 66 -18.69 -6.83 18.89
C SER A 66 -17.19 -7.03 19.18
N GLN A 67 -16.69 -6.39 20.23
CA GLN A 67 -15.31 -6.60 20.69
C GLN A 67 -15.01 -8.08 20.96
N ARG A 68 -15.98 -8.81 21.55
CA ARG A 68 -15.88 -10.26 21.77
C ARG A 68 -15.72 -11.03 20.46
N LEU A 69 -16.41 -10.63 19.40
CA LEU A 69 -16.29 -11.27 18.09
C LEU A 69 -14.95 -10.94 17.45
N LEU A 70 -14.46 -9.71 17.56
CA LEU A 70 -13.14 -9.31 17.09
C LEU A 70 -12.05 -10.18 17.72
N TYR A 71 -12.04 -10.32 19.05
CA TYR A 71 -11.07 -11.16 19.78
C TYR A 71 -11.22 -12.67 19.52
N ARG A 72 -12.35 -13.11 19.01
CA ARG A 72 -12.50 -14.50 18.55
C ARG A 72 -11.73 -14.76 17.25
N PHE A 73 -11.58 -13.75 16.38
CA PHE A 73 -10.81 -13.85 15.13
C PHE A 73 -9.32 -13.55 15.34
N PHE A 74 -9.04 -12.61 16.21
CA PHE A 74 -7.70 -12.12 16.54
C PHE A 74 -7.59 -12.02 18.06
N PRO A 75 -6.98 -13.02 18.72
CA PRO A 75 -6.98 -13.13 20.18
C PRO A 75 -6.41 -11.91 20.90
N THR A 76 -5.41 -11.25 20.30
CA THR A 76 -4.82 -10.01 20.81
C THR A 76 -4.84 -8.91 19.74
N LYS A 77 -4.57 -7.68 20.15
CA LYS A 77 -4.38 -6.58 19.21
C LYS A 77 -3.11 -6.74 18.42
N GLU A 78 -2.10 -7.28 19.04
CA GLU A 78 -0.79 -7.59 18.45
C GLU A 78 -0.93 -8.62 17.33
N ASP A 79 -1.73 -9.69 17.52
CA ASP A 79 -2.04 -10.67 16.46
C ASP A 79 -2.73 -10.00 15.26
N LEU A 80 -3.65 -9.07 15.52
CA LEU A 80 -4.33 -8.34 14.45
C LEU A 80 -3.36 -7.41 13.72
N LEU A 81 -2.50 -6.68 14.45
CA LEU A 81 -1.49 -5.80 13.86
C LEU A 81 -0.49 -6.58 13.02
N ALA A 82 -0.02 -7.74 13.49
CA ALA A 82 0.87 -8.62 12.74
C ALA A 82 0.24 -9.09 11.42
N GLU A 83 -1.06 -9.42 11.44
CA GLU A 83 -1.79 -9.79 10.23
C GLU A 83 -1.97 -8.62 9.26
N VAL A 84 -2.32 -7.44 9.76
CA VAL A 84 -2.40 -6.21 8.97
C VAL A 84 -1.05 -5.92 8.32
N TYR A 85 0.04 -5.99 9.09
CA TYR A 85 1.37 -5.75 8.57
C TYR A 85 1.76 -6.75 7.49
N ARG A 86 1.51 -8.04 7.73
CA ARG A 86 1.80 -9.10 6.76
C ARG A 86 1.03 -8.91 5.47
N GLN A 87 -0.26 -8.55 5.55
CA GLN A 87 -1.09 -8.34 4.36
C GLN A 87 -0.71 -7.06 3.61
N GLU A 88 -0.61 -5.94 4.30
CA GLU A 88 -0.46 -4.61 3.67
C GLU A 88 1.00 -4.27 3.36
N ILE A 89 1.93 -4.65 4.22
CA ILE A 89 3.33 -4.28 4.04
C ILE A 89 4.08 -5.34 3.24
N LEU A 90 4.07 -6.58 3.70
CA LEU A 90 4.78 -7.66 3.01
C LEU A 90 4.05 -8.10 1.74
N GLY A 91 2.71 -8.09 1.74
CA GLY A 91 1.88 -8.48 0.60
C GLY A 91 1.97 -7.52 -0.60
N ALA A 92 2.40 -6.28 -0.40
CA ALA A 92 2.63 -5.33 -1.49
C ALA A 92 3.90 -5.64 -2.30
N PHE A 93 4.81 -6.46 -1.78
CA PHE A 93 6.04 -6.84 -2.44
C PHE A 93 5.78 -7.77 -3.64
N LYS A 94 6.42 -7.47 -4.77
CA LYS A 94 6.36 -8.29 -5.98
C LYS A 94 7.73 -8.89 -6.29
N ALA A 95 7.87 -10.21 -6.17
CA ALA A 95 9.10 -10.91 -6.53
C ALA A 95 9.52 -10.69 -8.01
N GLY A 96 8.58 -10.39 -8.90
CA GLY A 96 8.81 -10.05 -10.29
C GLY A 96 9.74 -8.85 -10.50
N TRP A 97 9.77 -7.90 -9.58
CA TRP A 97 10.67 -6.75 -9.67
C TRP A 97 12.14 -7.13 -9.76
N PHE A 98 12.57 -8.19 -9.08
CA PHE A 98 13.95 -8.68 -9.20
C PHE A 98 14.26 -9.20 -10.59
N ILE A 99 13.30 -9.82 -11.26
CA ILE A 99 13.46 -10.33 -12.62
C ILE A 99 13.51 -9.17 -13.62
N GLU A 100 12.56 -8.25 -13.52
CA GLU A 100 12.44 -7.10 -14.41
C GLU A 100 13.63 -6.14 -14.30
N LEU A 101 14.12 -5.89 -13.09
CA LEU A 101 15.32 -5.06 -12.87
C LEU A 101 16.59 -5.66 -13.49
N GLN A 102 16.67 -7.00 -13.60
CA GLN A 102 17.83 -7.71 -14.14
C GLN A 102 17.70 -8.07 -15.62
N ASP A 103 16.60 -7.71 -16.27
CA ASP A 103 16.43 -7.92 -17.72
C ASP A 103 17.26 -6.93 -18.53
N ARG A 104 18.50 -7.30 -18.80
CA ARG A 104 19.47 -6.47 -19.55
C ARG A 104 19.17 -6.33 -21.04
N SER A 105 18.09 -6.95 -21.54
CA SER A 105 17.59 -6.67 -22.88
C SER A 105 16.89 -5.30 -22.98
N VAL A 106 16.54 -4.71 -21.82
CA VAL A 106 15.90 -3.40 -21.69
C VAL A 106 16.90 -2.40 -21.08
N PRO A 107 16.98 -1.16 -21.59
CA PRO A 107 17.86 -0.12 -21.03
C PRO A 107 17.63 0.12 -19.53
N VAL A 108 18.69 0.35 -18.76
CA VAL A 108 18.64 0.50 -17.30
C VAL A 108 17.70 1.61 -16.86
N GLU A 109 17.68 2.75 -17.57
CA GLU A 109 16.77 3.87 -17.29
C GLU A 109 15.31 3.42 -17.37
N GLU A 110 14.96 2.63 -18.38
CA GLU A 110 13.60 2.15 -18.58
C GLU A 110 13.22 1.13 -17.50
N ARG A 111 14.11 0.19 -17.15
CA ARG A 111 13.89 -0.81 -16.07
C ARG A 111 13.64 -0.13 -14.73
N PHE A 112 14.48 0.83 -14.35
CA PHE A 112 14.36 1.57 -13.10
C PHE A 112 13.10 2.44 -13.06
N THR A 113 12.77 3.08 -14.19
CA THR A 113 11.56 3.90 -14.29
C THR A 113 10.30 3.05 -14.10
N ARG A 114 10.19 1.92 -14.83
CA ARG A 114 9.06 0.99 -14.69
C ARG A 114 8.94 0.44 -13.29
N PHE A 115 10.05 0.03 -12.68
CA PHE A 115 10.07 -0.45 -11.31
C PHE A 115 9.53 0.60 -10.34
N TYR A 116 10.01 1.83 -10.38
CA TYR A 116 9.58 2.86 -9.45
C TYR A 116 8.15 3.37 -9.70
N GLU A 117 7.68 3.38 -10.94
CA GLU A 117 6.27 3.65 -11.23
C GLU A 117 5.37 2.61 -10.57
N ASP A 118 5.66 1.33 -10.74
CA ASP A 118 4.88 0.24 -10.14
C ASP A 118 5.04 0.20 -8.60
N TYR A 119 6.23 0.48 -8.09
CA TYR A 119 6.50 0.56 -6.66
C TYR A 119 5.73 1.70 -5.96
N LEU A 120 5.59 2.85 -6.61
CA LEU A 120 4.76 3.95 -6.13
C LEU A 120 3.28 3.59 -6.13
N GLU A 121 2.81 2.95 -7.19
CA GLU A 121 1.39 2.58 -7.34
C GLU A 121 0.96 1.50 -6.34
N THR A 122 1.84 0.54 -6.04
CA THR A 122 1.47 -0.65 -5.26
C THR A 122 1.96 -0.62 -3.81
N THR A 123 3.16 -0.08 -3.56
CA THR A 123 3.78 -0.08 -2.23
C THR A 123 3.67 1.28 -1.55
N LEU A 124 4.20 2.33 -2.16
CA LEU A 124 4.26 3.65 -1.51
C LEU A 124 2.91 4.40 -1.53
N THR A 125 1.81 3.67 -1.38
CA THR A 125 0.46 4.21 -1.28
C THR A 125 0.25 4.94 0.05
N ARG A 126 -0.79 5.78 0.14
CA ARG A 126 -1.12 6.49 1.39
C ARG A 126 -1.34 5.53 2.57
N LYS A 127 -2.07 4.42 2.35
CA LYS A 127 -2.33 3.40 3.37
C LYS A 127 -1.03 2.75 3.84
N TRP A 128 -0.23 2.25 2.91
CA TRP A 128 1.05 1.61 3.18
C TRP A 128 2.00 2.53 3.96
N LEU A 129 2.21 3.76 3.46
CA LEU A 129 3.11 4.72 4.10
C LEU A 129 2.71 5.03 5.55
N ARG A 130 1.41 5.21 5.81
CA ARG A 130 0.95 5.52 7.16
C ARG A 130 1.15 4.34 8.11
N LEU A 131 0.80 3.12 7.68
CA LEU A 131 1.03 1.92 8.47
C LEU A 131 2.51 1.70 8.74
N PHE A 132 3.35 1.84 7.71
CA PHE A 132 4.80 1.69 7.81
C PHE A 132 5.43 2.73 8.76
N LEU A 133 5.08 4.01 8.60
CA LEU A 133 5.59 5.07 9.46
C LEU A 133 5.11 4.92 10.91
N TYR A 134 3.86 4.55 11.14
CA TYR A 134 3.37 4.26 12.50
C TYR A 134 4.10 3.08 13.14
N ALA A 135 4.37 2.01 12.38
CA ALA A 135 5.16 0.88 12.86
C ALA A 135 6.62 1.28 13.16
N SER A 136 7.21 2.15 12.31
CA SER A 136 8.58 2.64 12.50
C SER A 136 8.74 3.54 13.74
N LEU A 137 7.66 4.22 14.16
CA LEU A 137 7.65 5.10 15.33
C LEU A 137 7.22 4.37 16.62
N SER A 138 6.72 3.15 16.51
CA SER A 138 6.51 2.26 17.65
C SER A 138 7.75 1.39 17.85
N ASP A 139 7.96 0.88 19.07
CA ASP A 139 9.10 -0.02 19.37
C ASP A 139 8.95 -1.42 18.73
N GLU A 140 8.26 -1.50 17.59
CA GLU A 140 8.00 -2.73 16.85
C GLU A 140 9.11 -3.01 15.83
N SER A 141 9.59 -4.25 15.77
CA SER A 141 10.66 -4.68 14.83
C SER A 141 10.21 -4.74 13.35
N MET A 142 8.91 -4.71 13.09
CA MET A 142 8.33 -4.98 11.78
C MET A 142 8.87 -4.09 10.65
N ALA A 143 9.01 -2.78 10.89
CA ALA A 143 9.51 -1.87 9.87
C ALA A 143 11.02 -2.00 9.63
N PRO A 144 11.88 -2.08 10.67
CA PRO A 144 13.30 -2.43 10.49
C PRO A 144 13.51 -3.75 9.75
N ASP A 145 12.73 -4.79 10.05
CA ASP A 145 12.83 -6.09 9.38
C ASP A 145 12.49 -6.02 7.88
N TYR A 146 11.50 -5.22 7.49
CA TYR A 146 11.18 -4.97 6.09
C TYR A 146 12.32 -4.28 5.35
N ILE A 147 12.89 -3.23 5.93
CA ILE A 147 14.03 -2.52 5.34
C ILE A 147 15.22 -3.48 5.20
N ALA A 148 15.58 -4.20 6.27
CA ALA A 148 16.73 -5.09 6.25
C ALA A 148 16.59 -6.26 5.26
N SER A 149 15.39 -6.79 5.08
CA SER A 149 15.17 -7.97 4.24
C SER A 149 14.86 -7.63 2.78
N ILE A 150 13.91 -6.74 2.52
CA ILE A 150 13.40 -6.50 1.18
C ILE A 150 14.07 -5.30 0.53
N VAL A 151 14.06 -4.14 1.20
CA VAL A 151 14.60 -2.91 0.61
C VAL A 151 16.08 -3.03 0.34
N THR A 152 16.86 -3.57 1.29
CA THR A 152 18.30 -3.78 1.11
C THR A 152 18.61 -4.62 -0.13
N GLN A 153 17.87 -5.71 -0.36
CA GLN A 153 18.07 -6.54 -1.55
C GLN A 153 17.73 -5.81 -2.85
N LEU A 154 16.66 -5.01 -2.86
CA LEU A 154 16.32 -4.17 -4.02
C LEU A 154 17.41 -3.15 -4.31
N LEU A 155 17.95 -2.50 -3.27
CA LEU A 155 19.04 -1.52 -3.40
C LEU A 155 20.30 -2.17 -3.97
N GLU A 156 20.66 -3.37 -3.49
CA GLU A 156 21.79 -4.13 -4.03
C GLU A 156 21.63 -4.46 -5.54
N VAL A 157 20.42 -4.80 -5.97
CA VAL A 157 20.13 -5.04 -7.39
C VAL A 157 20.26 -3.76 -8.21
N LEU A 158 19.67 -2.65 -7.76
CA LEU A 158 19.76 -1.36 -8.45
C LEU A 158 21.23 -0.93 -8.66
N MET A 159 22.04 -1.00 -7.60
CA MET A 159 23.45 -0.63 -7.69
C MET A 159 24.23 -1.53 -8.65
N ARG A 160 24.01 -2.84 -8.57
CA ARG A 160 24.69 -3.81 -9.44
C ARG A 160 24.30 -3.65 -10.92
N GLU A 161 23.04 -3.35 -11.21
CA GLU A 161 22.59 -3.14 -12.59
C GLU A 161 23.05 -1.79 -13.15
N ALA A 162 23.10 -0.74 -12.34
CA ALA A 162 23.71 0.54 -12.75
C ALA A 162 25.22 0.39 -12.99
N ALA A 163 25.95 -0.28 -12.11
CA ALA A 163 27.37 -0.54 -12.26
C ALA A 163 27.68 -1.36 -13.53
N HIS A 164 26.85 -2.36 -13.84
CA HIS A 164 26.97 -3.12 -15.08
C HIS A 164 26.75 -2.25 -16.33
N GLU A 165 25.72 -1.41 -16.32
CA GLU A 165 25.39 -0.53 -17.45
C GLU A 165 26.55 0.40 -17.81
N PHE A 166 27.16 1.00 -16.80
CA PHE A 166 28.26 1.96 -16.98
C PHE A 166 29.65 1.33 -16.95
N ASN A 167 29.75 0.01 -16.82
CA ASN A 167 31.02 -0.74 -16.70
C ASN A 167 31.94 -0.16 -15.61
N VAL A 168 31.41 0.11 -14.44
CA VAL A 168 32.09 0.69 -13.28
C VAL A 168 32.13 -0.33 -12.15
N ALA A 169 33.26 -0.44 -11.44
CA ALA A 169 33.37 -1.26 -10.24
C ALA A 169 32.77 -0.52 -9.04
N LEU A 170 31.91 -1.21 -8.27
CA LEU A 170 31.40 -0.65 -7.02
C LEU A 170 32.47 -0.67 -5.92
N PRO A 171 32.43 0.26 -4.96
CA PRO A 171 33.27 0.20 -3.76
C PRO A 171 33.13 -1.13 -3.03
N GLU A 172 34.21 -1.60 -2.40
CA GLU A 172 34.19 -2.82 -1.56
C GLU A 172 33.37 -2.63 -0.29
N GLU A 173 33.27 -1.40 0.19
CA GLU A 173 32.50 -1.05 1.37
C GLU A 173 30.99 -1.10 1.11
N ARG A 174 30.34 -2.18 1.55
CA ARG A 174 28.91 -2.41 1.35
C ARG A 174 28.02 -1.29 1.92
N ALA A 175 28.44 -0.67 3.02
CA ALA A 175 27.71 0.43 3.63
C ALA A 175 27.65 1.64 2.69
N ALA A 176 28.77 1.98 2.05
CA ALA A 176 28.79 3.07 1.06
C ALA A 176 27.90 2.79 -0.15
N VAL A 177 27.98 1.58 -0.69
CA VAL A 177 27.11 1.15 -1.80
C VAL A 177 25.63 1.26 -1.43
N HIS A 178 25.30 0.88 -0.20
CA HIS A 178 23.93 0.99 0.32
C HIS A 178 23.47 2.45 0.42
N GLU A 179 24.29 3.35 0.97
CA GLU A 179 23.97 4.78 1.05
C GLU A 179 23.87 5.44 -0.34
N MET A 180 24.72 5.05 -1.27
CA MET A 180 24.58 5.50 -2.67
C MET A 180 23.22 5.12 -3.27
N ALA A 181 22.75 3.89 -3.03
CA ALA A 181 21.43 3.45 -3.49
C ALA A 181 20.29 4.24 -2.86
N TRP A 182 20.43 4.65 -1.60
CA TRP A 182 19.44 5.49 -0.91
C TRP A 182 19.29 6.88 -1.53
N THR A 183 20.24 7.38 -2.30
CA THR A 183 20.10 8.66 -3.01
C THR A 183 18.92 8.62 -4.00
N LEU A 184 18.71 7.48 -4.67
CA LEU A 184 17.56 7.27 -5.55
C LEU A 184 16.32 6.82 -4.77
N HIS A 185 16.43 5.74 -4.03
CA HIS A 185 15.27 5.14 -3.33
C HIS A 185 14.68 6.10 -2.29
N GLY A 186 15.52 6.77 -1.52
CA GLY A 186 15.12 7.76 -0.54
C GLY A 186 14.44 8.98 -1.17
N SER A 187 14.93 9.45 -2.32
CA SER A 187 14.32 10.59 -3.02
C SER A 187 12.91 10.28 -3.50
N ILE A 188 12.67 9.07 -4.04
CA ILE A 188 11.36 8.61 -4.50
C ILE A 188 10.43 8.31 -3.31
N SER A 189 10.94 7.64 -2.27
CA SER A 189 10.17 7.39 -1.05
C SER A 189 9.75 8.69 -0.37
N HIS A 190 10.65 9.68 -0.30
CA HIS A 190 10.31 10.99 0.25
C HIS A 190 9.31 11.75 -0.63
N TYR A 191 9.39 11.61 -1.96
CA TYR A 191 8.36 12.15 -2.84
C TYR A 191 6.97 11.59 -2.50
N ALA A 192 6.85 10.28 -2.28
CA ALA A 192 5.59 9.65 -1.87
C ALA A 192 5.11 10.16 -0.50
N ILE A 193 6.01 10.33 0.47
CA ILE A 193 5.69 10.92 1.78
C ILE A 193 5.15 12.34 1.62
N ARG A 194 5.81 13.20 0.83
CA ARG A 194 5.35 14.56 0.58
C ARG A 194 3.95 14.57 -0.03
N ARG A 195 3.68 13.65 -0.96
CA ARG A 195 2.40 13.54 -1.65
C ARG A 195 1.28 13.04 -0.74
N HIS A 196 1.51 11.95 -0.04
CA HIS A 196 0.46 11.21 0.68
C HIS A 196 0.33 11.56 2.15
N VAL A 197 1.42 11.98 2.80
CA VAL A 197 1.45 12.31 4.24
C VAL A 197 1.38 13.81 4.46
N TYR A 198 2.23 14.60 3.79
CA TYR A 198 2.23 16.05 3.92
C TYR A 198 1.14 16.74 3.12
N LYS A 199 0.43 15.98 2.25
CA LYS A 199 -0.66 16.49 1.40
C LYS A 199 -0.25 17.70 0.54
N ALA A 200 1.01 17.74 0.14
CA ALA A 200 1.51 18.80 -0.72
C ALA A 200 0.83 18.71 -2.10
N SER A 201 0.32 19.85 -2.57
CA SER A 201 -0.27 19.94 -3.91
C SER A 201 0.85 20.08 -4.95
N TRP A 202 1.12 19.01 -5.70
CA TRP A 202 2.11 19.01 -6.78
C TRP A 202 1.39 18.93 -8.13
N GLN A 203 1.84 19.74 -9.08
CA GLN A 203 1.23 19.76 -10.41
C GLN A 203 2.01 18.94 -11.45
N VAL A 204 3.18 18.40 -11.06
CA VAL A 204 3.98 17.56 -11.96
C VAL A 204 3.46 16.13 -11.93
N PRO A 205 3.15 15.53 -13.09
CA PRO A 205 2.74 14.13 -13.18
C PRO A 205 3.78 13.19 -12.57
N GLU A 206 3.33 12.21 -11.79
CA GLU A 206 4.18 11.26 -11.05
C GLU A 206 5.24 10.59 -11.94
N LYS A 207 4.84 10.07 -13.11
CA LYS A 207 5.76 9.46 -14.07
C LYS A 207 6.92 10.37 -14.47
N ARG A 208 6.66 11.67 -14.61
CA ARG A 208 7.73 12.65 -14.92
C ARG A 208 8.67 12.86 -13.74
N VAL A 209 8.14 12.81 -12.51
CA VAL A 209 8.96 12.92 -11.30
C VAL A 209 9.85 11.67 -11.16
N VAL A 210 9.31 10.48 -11.35
CA VAL A 210 10.08 9.22 -11.35
C VAL A 210 11.19 9.27 -12.38
N ALA A 211 10.87 9.56 -13.64
CA ALA A 211 11.86 9.65 -14.71
C ALA A 211 12.95 10.70 -14.40
N MET A 212 12.61 11.83 -13.80
CA MET A 212 13.58 12.85 -13.39
C MET A 212 14.54 12.31 -12.32
N HIS A 213 14.04 11.64 -11.27
CA HIS A 213 14.89 11.08 -10.22
C HIS A 213 15.81 9.97 -10.75
N VAL A 214 15.27 9.07 -11.57
CA VAL A 214 16.05 7.98 -12.20
C VAL A 214 17.17 8.55 -13.08
N ARG A 215 16.85 9.50 -13.96
CA ARG A 215 17.86 10.15 -14.82
C ARG A 215 18.94 10.88 -14.02
N MET A 216 18.54 11.60 -12.99
CA MET A 216 19.46 12.33 -12.12
C MET A 216 20.43 11.37 -11.43
N PHE A 217 19.94 10.25 -10.91
CA PHE A 217 20.75 9.22 -10.30
C PHE A 217 21.73 8.59 -11.30
N LEU A 218 21.23 8.14 -12.46
CA LEU A 218 22.05 7.49 -13.47
C LEU A 218 23.11 8.46 -14.06
N SER A 219 22.77 9.73 -14.25
CA SER A 219 23.72 10.74 -14.74
C SER A 219 24.84 11.05 -13.74
N GLY A 220 24.58 10.94 -12.46
CA GLY A 220 25.55 11.16 -11.38
C GLY A 220 26.22 9.87 -10.89
N PHE A 221 25.86 8.71 -11.43
CA PHE A 221 26.28 7.42 -10.90
C PHE A 221 27.79 7.20 -10.94
N VAL A 222 28.42 7.36 -12.11
CA VAL A 222 29.86 7.19 -12.29
C VAL A 222 30.66 8.19 -11.46
N PRO A 223 30.41 9.51 -11.54
CA PRO A 223 31.10 10.48 -10.67
C PRO A 223 30.93 10.20 -9.17
N MET A 224 29.77 9.73 -8.74
CA MET A 224 29.53 9.39 -7.33
C MET A 224 30.41 8.22 -6.86
N VAL A 225 30.52 7.17 -7.69
CA VAL A 225 31.32 5.98 -7.37
C VAL A 225 32.84 6.31 -7.40
N GLU A 226 33.28 7.08 -8.40
CA GLU A 226 34.68 7.48 -8.57
C GLU A 226 35.13 8.39 -7.41
N ALA A 227 34.37 9.43 -7.10
CA ALA A 227 34.69 10.34 -5.99
C ALA A 227 34.85 9.61 -4.65
N TYR A 228 33.96 8.65 -4.38
CA TYR A 228 34.07 7.85 -3.15
C TYR A 228 35.33 6.99 -3.12
N SER A 229 35.73 6.43 -4.27
CA SER A 229 36.91 5.57 -4.37
C SER A 229 38.22 6.36 -4.24
N GLU A 230 38.25 7.61 -4.73
CA GLU A 230 39.39 8.52 -4.60
C GLU A 230 39.63 8.98 -3.15
N ASP A 231 38.55 9.22 -2.38
CA ASP A 231 38.63 9.61 -0.96
C ASP A 231 39.18 8.49 -0.06
N GLN A 232 39.22 7.25 -0.54
CA GLN A 232 39.77 6.08 0.18
C GLN A 232 41.24 5.80 -0.12
N SER A 233 41.82 6.47 -1.10
CA SER A 233 43.22 6.26 -1.58
C SER A 233 44.19 7.24 -0.92
#